data_0f063246bcfa8b6146a121f26ae2ca99
#
_entry.id   0f063246bcfa8b6146a121f26ae2ca99
#
_cell.length_a   1.000
_cell.length_b   1.000
_cell.length_c   1.000
_cell.angle_alpha   90.00
_cell.angle_beta   90.00
_cell.angle_gamma   90.00
#
_symmetry.space_group_name_H-M   'P 1'
#
loop_
_entity.id
_entity.type
_entity.pdbx_description
1 polymer ?
#
loop_
_entity_poly.entity_id
_entity_poly.type
_entity_poly.pdbx_seq_one_letter_code
_entity_poly.pdbx_strand_id
1 'polypeptide(L)'
;MAKTKISALIHTCDNARSLGRALDSLRPCDEVIVVDHGSRDETVKVAKEHGAKVINAVPGVSNGAYAQNTRNQWVLCLLPHEAIAEDLEASLLEWSEAEQDPNQMGFNMAIREQNGAGWKPVDVEMRLANRKQINWTGDLPPLNPKLQALPGYILRIPDEH
;
A
#
# COMPACT_ATOMS: atom_id res chain seq x y z
N MET A 1 11.49 19.21 13.48
CA MET A 1 11.20 17.85 13.91
C MET A 1 11.35 16.90 12.74
N ALA A 2 11.99 15.77 12.97
CA ALA A 2 12.12 14.77 11.92
C ALA A 2 10.74 14.15 11.63
N LYS A 3 10.33 14.19 10.38
CA LYS A 3 9.12 13.54 9.91
C LYS A 3 9.50 12.21 9.28
N THR A 4 8.79 11.14 9.62
CA THR A 4 8.99 9.84 9.01
C THR A 4 8.25 9.80 7.69
N LYS A 5 8.97 9.57 6.60
CA LYS A 5 8.40 9.53 5.25
C LYS A 5 7.99 8.12 4.87
N ILE A 6 6.96 8.03 4.06
CA ILE A 6 6.36 6.76 3.61
C ILE A 6 6.40 6.69 2.09
N SER A 7 6.84 5.55 1.57
CA SER A 7 6.67 5.20 0.15
C SER A 7 5.53 4.20 0.03
N ALA A 8 4.61 4.43 -0.92
CA ALA A 8 3.56 3.46 -1.22
C ALA A 8 3.97 2.59 -2.39
N LEU A 9 3.57 1.32 -2.35
CA LEU A 9 3.87 0.34 -3.39
C LEU A 9 2.60 -0.42 -3.74
N ILE A 10 2.23 -0.41 -5.02
CA ILE A 10 1.07 -1.13 -5.55
C ILE A 10 1.49 -1.94 -6.77
N HIS A 11 1.20 -3.24 -6.75
CA HIS A 11 1.32 -4.10 -7.92
C HIS A 11 -0.02 -4.14 -8.63
N THR A 12 -0.03 -4.03 -9.95
CA THR A 12 -1.27 -3.94 -10.72
C THR A 12 -1.17 -4.65 -12.05
N CYS A 13 -2.29 -5.16 -12.54
CA CYS A 13 -2.46 -5.67 -13.88
C CYS A 13 -3.93 -5.54 -14.28
N ASP A 14 -4.22 -4.68 -15.26
CA ASP A 14 -5.58 -4.44 -15.76
C ASP A 14 -6.57 -4.00 -14.66
N ASN A 15 -6.21 -2.97 -13.91
CA ASN A 15 -6.99 -2.42 -12.81
C ASN A 15 -7.40 -0.96 -13.03
N ALA A 16 -7.63 -0.54 -14.28
CA ALA A 16 -7.88 0.87 -14.60
C ALA A 16 -9.05 1.47 -13.81
N ARG A 17 -10.08 0.66 -13.51
CA ARG A 17 -11.27 1.13 -12.80
C ARG A 17 -11.06 1.42 -11.32
N SER A 18 -10.20 0.66 -10.66
CA SER A 18 -10.01 0.76 -9.21
C SER A 18 -8.76 1.52 -8.80
N LEU A 19 -7.75 1.52 -9.66
CA LEU A 19 -6.44 2.06 -9.29
C LEU A 19 -6.46 3.54 -8.92
N GLY A 20 -7.25 4.35 -9.62
CA GLY A 20 -7.34 5.78 -9.33
C GLY A 20 -7.79 6.06 -7.90
N ARG A 21 -8.79 5.32 -7.41
CA ARG A 21 -9.28 5.46 -6.05
C ARG A 21 -8.20 5.08 -5.04
N ALA A 22 -7.48 3.98 -5.29
CA ALA A 22 -6.38 3.57 -4.44
C ALA A 22 -5.33 4.68 -4.34
N LEU A 23 -4.92 5.24 -5.47
CA LEU A 23 -3.91 6.29 -5.54
C LEU A 23 -4.35 7.58 -4.86
N ASP A 24 -5.62 7.97 -5.04
CA ASP A 24 -6.16 9.18 -4.41
C ASP A 24 -6.16 9.10 -2.89
N SER A 25 -6.22 7.91 -2.32
CA SER A 25 -6.21 7.72 -0.87
C SER A 25 -4.83 7.81 -0.25
N LEU A 26 -3.77 7.85 -1.05
CA LEU A 26 -2.38 7.75 -0.57
C LEU A 26 -1.76 9.11 -0.23
N ARG A 27 -2.57 10.08 0.22
CA ARG A 27 -2.11 11.43 0.61
C ARG A 27 -1.04 11.45 1.68
N PRO A 28 -1.03 10.53 2.66
CA PRO A 28 0.05 10.52 3.66
C PRO A 28 1.41 10.08 3.11
N CYS A 29 1.46 9.56 1.90
CA CYS A 29 2.68 9.00 1.32
C CYS A 29 3.46 10.06 0.55
N ASP A 30 4.78 10.04 0.71
CA ASP A 30 5.70 11.00 0.07
C ASP A 30 6.15 10.53 -1.31
N GLU A 31 6.00 9.24 -1.58
CA GLU A 31 6.32 8.62 -2.86
C GLU A 31 5.29 7.54 -3.14
N VAL A 32 4.84 7.44 -4.39
CA VAL A 32 3.93 6.36 -4.80
C VAL A 32 4.52 5.65 -6.01
N ILE A 33 4.75 4.35 -5.88
CA ILE A 33 5.27 3.50 -6.95
C ILE A 33 4.20 2.48 -7.33
N VAL A 34 3.92 2.41 -8.63
CA VAL A 34 3.05 1.41 -9.23
C VAL A 34 3.90 0.49 -10.09
N VAL A 35 3.89 -0.80 -9.76
CA VAL A 35 4.57 -1.83 -10.56
C VAL A 35 3.54 -2.48 -11.47
N ASP A 36 3.68 -2.26 -12.76
CA ASP A 36 2.74 -2.77 -13.77
C ASP A 36 3.19 -4.11 -14.32
N HIS A 37 2.28 -5.08 -14.25
CA HIS A 37 2.53 -6.45 -14.70
C HIS A 37 1.89 -6.72 -16.07
N GLY A 38 2.17 -5.84 -17.03
CA GLY A 38 1.76 -6.05 -18.42
C GLY A 38 0.31 -5.69 -18.72
N SER A 39 -0.21 -4.61 -18.10
CA SER A 39 -1.59 -4.16 -18.35
C SER A 39 -1.82 -3.84 -19.83
N ARG A 40 -2.99 -4.24 -20.32
CA ARG A 40 -3.43 -3.96 -21.70
C ARG A 40 -4.50 -2.88 -21.76
N ASP A 41 -5.09 -2.55 -20.62
CA ASP A 41 -6.07 -1.45 -20.52
C ASP A 41 -5.36 -0.13 -20.20
N GLU A 42 -6.09 0.87 -19.72
CA GLU A 42 -5.55 2.20 -19.41
C GLU A 42 -4.91 2.31 -18.01
N THR A 43 -4.59 1.18 -17.35
CA THR A 43 -4.01 1.16 -16.01
C THR A 43 -2.79 2.07 -15.88
N VAL A 44 -1.83 1.98 -16.79
CA VAL A 44 -0.59 2.78 -16.75
C VAL A 44 -0.90 4.27 -16.91
N LYS A 45 -1.84 4.61 -17.79
CA LYS A 45 -2.28 5.99 -17.98
C LYS A 45 -2.90 6.55 -16.70
N VAL A 46 -3.79 5.78 -16.07
CA VAL A 46 -4.40 6.16 -14.78
C VAL A 46 -3.32 6.41 -13.72
N ALA A 47 -2.35 5.51 -13.61
CA ALA A 47 -1.27 5.65 -12.63
C ALA A 47 -0.51 6.97 -12.83
N LYS A 48 -0.15 7.28 -14.07
CA LYS A 48 0.59 8.51 -14.38
C LYS A 48 -0.24 9.76 -14.14
N GLU A 49 -1.53 9.72 -14.47
CA GLU A 49 -2.45 10.86 -14.24
C GLU A 49 -2.60 11.19 -12.76
N HIS A 50 -2.46 10.19 -11.88
CA HIS A 50 -2.52 10.38 -10.43
C HIS A 50 -1.14 10.62 -9.80
N GLY A 51 -0.11 10.85 -10.61
CA GLY A 51 1.20 11.25 -10.13
C GLY A 51 2.09 10.11 -9.62
N ALA A 52 1.71 8.86 -9.88
CA ALA A 52 2.52 7.72 -9.48
C ALA A 52 3.71 7.53 -10.43
N LYS A 53 4.81 7.02 -9.86
CA LYS A 53 5.93 6.53 -10.65
C LYS A 53 5.61 5.11 -11.10
N VAL A 54 5.65 4.85 -12.39
CA VAL A 54 5.32 3.54 -12.95
C VAL A 54 6.61 2.78 -13.28
N ILE A 55 6.69 1.55 -12.80
CA ILE A 55 7.76 0.62 -13.13
C ILE A 55 7.13 -0.58 -13.83
N ASN A 56 7.67 -0.99 -14.96
CA ASN A 56 7.26 -2.24 -15.61
C ASN A 56 7.92 -3.40 -14.89
N ALA A 57 7.13 -4.40 -14.50
CA ALA A 57 7.65 -5.59 -13.84
C ALA A 57 8.64 -6.32 -14.75
N VAL A 58 9.72 -6.78 -14.17
CA VAL A 58 10.78 -7.51 -14.89
C VAL A 58 10.65 -8.99 -14.60
N PRO A 59 10.64 -9.87 -15.64
CA PRO A 59 10.61 -11.31 -15.40
C PRO A 59 11.77 -11.77 -14.52
N GLY A 60 11.46 -12.65 -13.56
CA GLY A 60 12.45 -13.18 -12.63
C GLY A 60 12.67 -12.37 -11.38
N VAL A 61 12.10 -11.17 -11.29
CA VAL A 61 12.15 -10.34 -10.08
C VAL A 61 10.89 -10.60 -9.27
N SER A 62 11.04 -10.98 -8.00
CA SER A 62 9.89 -11.21 -7.13
C SER A 62 9.19 -9.88 -6.80
N ASN A 63 7.87 -9.93 -6.59
CA ASN A 63 7.08 -8.72 -6.38
C ASN A 63 7.55 -7.93 -5.15
N GLY A 64 7.87 -8.60 -4.06
CA GLY A 64 8.36 -7.95 -2.85
C GLY A 64 9.69 -7.25 -3.02
N ALA A 65 10.50 -7.67 -3.98
CA ALA A 65 11.83 -7.08 -4.20
C ALA A 65 11.75 -5.60 -4.61
N TYR A 66 10.66 -5.17 -5.23
CA TYR A 66 10.48 -3.76 -5.62
C TYR A 66 10.41 -2.82 -4.42
N ALA A 67 10.09 -3.32 -3.24
CA ALA A 67 10.11 -2.51 -2.02
C ALA A 67 11.51 -1.96 -1.72
N GLN A 68 12.56 -2.68 -2.12
CA GLN A 68 13.94 -2.24 -1.89
C GLN A 68 14.37 -1.07 -2.77
N ASN A 69 13.59 -0.76 -3.80
CA ASN A 69 13.85 0.35 -4.71
C ASN A 69 13.11 1.64 -4.33
N THR A 70 12.33 1.62 -3.25
CA THR A 70 11.65 2.82 -2.76
C THR A 70 12.66 3.75 -2.08
N ARG A 71 12.35 5.07 -2.09
CA ARG A 71 13.22 6.07 -1.48
C ARG A 71 13.24 5.99 0.04
N ASN A 72 12.11 5.61 0.64
CA ASN A 72 11.94 5.67 2.08
C ASN A 72 12.05 4.30 2.71
N GLN A 73 12.43 4.26 3.98
CA GLN A 73 12.57 3.02 4.73
C GLN A 73 11.22 2.34 4.98
N TRP A 74 10.16 3.15 5.16
CA TRP A 74 8.83 2.66 5.46
C TRP A 74 8.00 2.58 4.17
N VAL A 75 7.42 1.41 3.94
CA VAL A 75 6.70 1.11 2.70
C VAL A 75 5.27 0.68 3.05
N LEU A 76 4.30 1.41 2.52
CA LEU A 76 2.89 1.08 2.64
C LEU A 76 2.47 0.29 1.40
N CYS A 77 1.98 -0.93 1.61
CA CYS A 77 1.56 -1.81 0.53
C CYS A 77 0.04 -1.89 0.44
N LEU A 78 -0.50 -1.60 -0.73
CA LEU A 78 -1.92 -1.74 -1.04
C LEU A 78 -2.11 -2.64 -2.25
N LEU A 79 -3.25 -3.30 -2.31
CA LEU A 79 -3.73 -3.92 -3.54
C LEU A 79 -4.47 -2.86 -4.37
N PRO A 80 -4.55 -3.03 -5.71
CA PRO A 80 -5.13 -1.97 -6.57
C PRO A 80 -6.63 -1.73 -6.36
N HIS A 81 -7.33 -2.63 -5.68
CA HIS A 81 -8.75 -2.47 -5.38
C HIS A 81 -9.00 -2.08 -3.91
N GLU A 82 -7.96 -1.58 -3.24
CA GLU A 82 -8.02 -1.10 -1.87
C GLU A 82 -7.79 0.39 -1.81
N ALA A 83 -8.32 1.03 -0.77
CA ALA A 83 -8.08 2.44 -0.48
C ALA A 83 -7.96 2.63 1.02
N ILE A 84 -7.23 3.67 1.43
CA ILE A 84 -7.11 4.03 2.84
C ILE A 84 -8.36 4.85 3.23
N ALA A 85 -9.05 4.44 4.29
CA ALA A 85 -10.15 5.23 4.83
C ALA A 85 -9.63 6.47 5.56
N GLU A 86 -10.50 7.45 5.78
CA GLU A 86 -10.12 8.72 6.41
C GLU A 86 -9.52 8.54 7.80
N ASP A 87 -10.03 7.59 8.59
CA ASP A 87 -9.52 7.32 9.92
C ASP A 87 -8.09 6.78 9.88
N LEU A 88 -7.76 5.90 8.93
CA LEU A 88 -6.41 5.40 8.74
C LEU A 88 -5.49 6.49 8.18
N GLU A 89 -5.99 7.32 7.29
CA GLU A 89 -5.22 8.47 6.78
C GLU A 89 -4.77 9.36 7.94
N ALA A 90 -5.69 9.68 8.86
CA ALA A 90 -5.37 10.49 10.04
C ALA A 90 -4.31 9.80 10.92
N SER A 91 -4.44 8.49 11.13
CA SER A 91 -3.47 7.73 11.91
C SER A 91 -2.08 7.74 11.28
N LEU A 92 -2.01 7.62 9.96
CA LEU A 92 -0.72 7.63 9.24
C LEU A 92 -0.07 9.01 9.28
N LEU A 93 -0.86 10.07 9.17
CA LEU A 93 -0.34 11.44 9.31
C LEU A 93 0.23 11.67 10.71
N GLU A 94 -0.48 11.26 11.74
CA GLU A 94 0.00 11.35 13.12
C GLU A 94 1.27 10.51 13.32
N TRP A 95 1.26 9.26 12.81
CA TRP A 95 2.41 8.37 12.86
C TRP A 95 3.65 9.01 12.21
N SER A 96 3.46 9.68 11.07
CA SER A 96 4.55 10.29 10.30
C SER A 96 5.17 11.51 10.99
N GLU A 97 4.45 12.16 11.91
CA GLU A 97 4.96 13.31 12.66
C GLU A 97 5.98 12.90 13.72
N ALA A 98 6.00 11.64 14.11
CA ALA A 98 6.91 11.12 15.12
C ALA A 98 8.11 10.44 14.46
N GLU A 99 9.23 10.43 15.19
CA GLU A 99 10.38 9.62 14.81
C GLU A 99 10.09 8.17 15.20
N GLN A 100 10.20 7.26 14.26
CA GLN A 100 9.91 5.85 14.47
C GLN A 100 11.18 5.06 14.80
N ASP A 101 11.01 3.99 15.59
CA ASP A 101 12.12 3.08 15.91
C ASP A 101 12.64 2.44 14.61
N PRO A 102 13.91 2.65 14.22
CA PRO A 102 14.44 2.09 13.00
C PRO A 102 14.51 0.56 13.00
N ASN A 103 14.37 -0.07 14.16
CA ASN A 103 14.39 -1.54 14.30
C ASN A 103 12.98 -2.16 14.32
N GLN A 104 11.94 -1.35 14.29
CA GLN A 104 10.57 -1.85 14.23
C GLN A 104 10.31 -2.48 12.87
N MET A 105 9.73 -3.69 12.84
CA MET A 105 9.51 -4.43 11.59
C MET A 105 8.38 -3.86 10.75
N GLY A 106 7.30 -3.44 11.39
CA GLY A 106 6.12 -2.95 10.69
C GLY A 106 4.95 -2.72 11.62
N PHE A 107 3.82 -2.38 11.00
CA PHE A 107 2.55 -2.15 11.69
C PHE A 107 1.43 -2.84 10.95
N ASN A 108 0.49 -3.39 11.72
CA ASN A 108 -0.69 -4.02 11.16
C ASN A 108 -1.79 -2.99 10.88
N MET A 109 -2.65 -3.31 9.92
CA MET A 109 -3.82 -2.51 9.58
C MET A 109 -5.02 -3.41 9.41
N ALA A 110 -6.16 -2.98 9.95
CA ALA A 110 -7.41 -3.70 9.80
C ALA A 110 -7.99 -3.44 8.42
N ILE A 111 -8.61 -4.45 7.83
CA ILE A 111 -9.18 -4.39 6.49
C ILE A 111 -10.68 -4.67 6.59
N ARG A 112 -11.49 -3.83 5.93
CA ARG A 112 -12.91 -4.05 5.72
C ARG A 112 -13.17 -4.25 4.24
N GLU A 113 -14.04 -5.20 3.92
CA GLU A 113 -14.42 -5.48 2.54
C GLU A 113 -15.88 -5.09 2.32
N GLN A 114 -16.16 -4.48 1.18
CA GLN A 114 -17.52 -4.13 0.80
C GLN A 114 -18.33 -5.40 0.53
N ASN A 115 -19.49 -5.49 1.17
CA ASN A 115 -20.41 -6.62 1.06
C ASN A 115 -21.82 -6.08 0.89
N GLY A 116 -22.28 -6.02 -0.37
CA GLY A 116 -23.55 -5.37 -0.68
C GLY A 116 -23.48 -3.88 -0.37
N ALA A 117 -24.41 -3.38 0.44
CA ALA A 117 -24.45 -1.98 0.86
C ALA A 117 -23.59 -1.69 2.10
N GLY A 118 -22.99 -2.72 2.69
CA GLY A 118 -22.26 -2.59 3.95
C GLY A 118 -20.79 -2.99 3.84
N TRP A 119 -20.14 -2.93 4.99
CA TRP A 119 -18.75 -3.30 5.14
C TRP A 119 -18.63 -4.38 6.21
N LYS A 120 -17.74 -5.35 5.97
CA LYS A 120 -17.45 -6.36 6.98
C LYS A 120 -15.94 -6.40 7.23
N PRO A 121 -15.50 -6.60 8.47
CA PRO A 121 -14.08 -6.84 8.73
C PRO A 121 -13.67 -8.19 8.16
N VAL A 122 -12.53 -8.24 7.51
CA VAL A 122 -12.02 -9.48 6.92
C VAL A 122 -10.71 -9.92 7.53
N ASP A 123 -9.77 -8.99 7.80
CA ASP A 123 -8.46 -9.39 8.26
C ASP A 123 -7.73 -8.23 8.92
N VAL A 124 -6.60 -8.55 9.58
CA VAL A 124 -5.63 -7.59 10.07
C VAL A 124 -4.28 -8.06 9.53
N GLU A 125 -3.63 -7.22 8.74
CA GLU A 125 -2.41 -7.58 8.01
C GLU A 125 -1.34 -6.51 8.16
N MET A 126 -0.07 -6.92 8.11
CA MET A 126 1.02 -5.96 8.03
C MET A 126 0.99 -5.30 6.66
N ARG A 127 0.75 -4.01 6.63
CA ARG A 127 0.72 -3.24 5.38
C ARG A 127 1.71 -2.07 5.39
N LEU A 128 2.16 -1.64 6.56
CA LEU A 128 3.24 -0.65 6.69
C LEU A 128 4.48 -1.40 7.17
N ALA A 129 5.44 -1.60 6.29
CA ALA A 129 6.59 -2.43 6.54
C ALA A 129 7.89 -1.64 6.47
N ASN A 130 8.84 -1.99 7.33
CA ASN A 130 10.18 -1.44 7.33
C ASN A 130 11.06 -2.31 6.43
N ARG A 131 11.34 -1.85 5.21
CA ARG A 131 12.10 -2.63 4.22
C ARG A 131 13.53 -2.96 4.63
N LYS A 132 14.06 -2.26 5.61
CA LYS A 132 15.41 -2.53 6.15
C LYS A 132 15.41 -3.65 7.18
N GLN A 133 14.27 -3.99 7.74
CA GLN A 133 14.15 -5.03 8.76
C GLN A 133 13.56 -6.33 8.23
N ILE A 134 12.75 -6.25 7.18
CA ILE A 134 12.12 -7.42 6.56
C ILE A 134 12.15 -7.31 5.04
N ASN A 135 12.09 -8.46 4.37
CA ASN A 135 11.85 -8.55 2.96
C ASN A 135 10.79 -9.62 2.71
N TRP A 136 10.21 -9.61 1.52
CA TRP A 136 9.16 -10.55 1.14
C TRP A 136 9.17 -10.78 -0.37
N THR A 137 8.48 -11.81 -0.83
CA THR A 137 8.48 -12.21 -2.24
C THR A 137 7.15 -11.95 -2.95
N GLY A 138 6.05 -11.87 -2.22
CA GLY A 138 4.72 -11.61 -2.79
C GLY A 138 4.40 -10.12 -2.91
N ASP A 139 3.15 -9.83 -3.22
CA ASP A 139 2.65 -8.46 -3.35
C ASP A 139 2.60 -7.72 -2.02
N LEU A 140 2.46 -8.46 -0.94
CA LEU A 140 2.25 -7.92 0.40
C LEU A 140 3.27 -8.50 1.37
N PRO A 141 3.60 -7.76 2.44
CA PRO A 141 4.48 -8.27 3.49
C PRO A 141 3.89 -9.50 4.18
N PRO A 142 4.74 -10.32 4.83
CA PRO A 142 4.26 -11.51 5.54
C PRO A 142 3.39 -11.13 6.74
N LEU A 143 2.48 -12.03 7.10
CA LEU A 143 1.62 -11.83 8.26
C LEU A 143 2.43 -11.90 9.56
N ASN A 144 2.16 -10.97 10.47
CA ASN A 144 2.75 -10.97 11.80
C ASN A 144 1.73 -10.43 12.81
N PRO A 145 0.93 -11.31 13.43
CA PRO A 145 -0.15 -10.88 14.32
C PRO A 145 0.34 -10.23 15.62
N LYS A 146 1.63 -10.32 15.93
CA LYS A 146 2.20 -9.72 17.14
C LYS A 146 2.47 -8.24 17.01
N LEU A 147 2.44 -7.69 15.79
CA LEU A 147 2.70 -6.27 15.57
C LEU A 147 1.49 -5.43 15.99
N GLN A 148 1.78 -4.22 16.45
CA GLN A 148 0.76 -3.24 16.78
C GLN A 148 -0.03 -2.85 15.52
N ALA A 149 -1.34 -2.70 15.66
CA ALA A 149 -2.19 -2.20 14.60
C ALA A 149 -2.35 -0.68 14.73
N LEU A 150 -2.27 0.02 13.60
CA LEU A 150 -2.62 1.44 13.56
C LEU A 150 -4.14 1.57 13.48
N PRO A 151 -4.74 2.55 14.19
CA PRO A 151 -6.19 2.75 14.14
C PRO A 151 -6.67 3.11 12.75
N GLY A 152 -7.85 2.62 12.37
CA GLY A 152 -8.47 2.90 11.09
C GLY A 152 -8.49 1.67 10.18
N TYR A 153 -8.93 1.86 8.95
CA TYR A 153 -9.19 0.74 8.04
C TYR A 153 -8.64 0.97 6.65
N ILE A 154 -8.19 -0.12 6.03
CA ILE A 154 -8.08 -0.23 4.59
C ILE A 154 -9.44 -0.72 4.09
N LEU A 155 -9.98 -0.07 3.08
CA LEU A 155 -11.25 -0.43 2.46
C LEU A 155 -10.98 -1.21 1.18
N ARG A 156 -11.45 -2.46 1.15
CA ARG A 156 -11.32 -3.33 -0.02
C ARG A 156 -12.64 -3.37 -0.75
N ILE A 157 -12.62 -2.98 -2.01
CA ILE A 157 -13.79 -2.99 -2.86
C ILE A 157 -13.54 -4.02 -3.96
N PRO A 158 -14.29 -5.15 -3.97
CA PRO A 158 -14.08 -6.17 -4.99
C PRO A 158 -14.24 -5.59 -6.40
N ASP A 159 -13.34 -6.00 -7.31
CA ASP A 159 -13.47 -5.63 -8.70
C ASP A 159 -14.68 -6.35 -9.30
N GLU A 160 -15.54 -5.59 -9.95
CA GLU A 160 -16.63 -6.15 -10.75
C GLU A 160 -16.13 -6.31 -12.17
N HIS A 161 -16.21 -7.52 -12.66
CA HIS A 161 -15.85 -7.84 -14.03
C HIS A 161 -17.05 -7.77 -14.96
#